data_eba199c5b372eaba81e8eec2b42523ee
#
_entry.id   eba199c5b372eaba81e8eec2b42523ee
#
_cell.length_a   1.000
_cell.length_b   1.000
_cell.length_c   1.000
_cell.angle_alpha   90.00
_cell.angle_beta   90.00
_cell.angle_gamma   90.00
#
_symmetry.space_group_name_H-M   'P 1'
#
loop_
_entity.id
_entity.type
_entity.pdbx_description
1 polymer ?
#
loop_
_entity_poly.entity_id
_entity_poly.type
_entity_poly.pdbx_seq_one_letter_code
_entity_poly.pdbx_strand_id
1 'polypeptide(L)'
;KWGKNAVTSALEHPSAHDAVEYYCKQTGREFREVPANQTTGGLDPDTIMQYVDKDTVLLSIMAASNISGNIMDIKEIARRAKEINPDIYIVSDAVQHAPHAVIDVEDWGVDVSNFAPYKFFGVRGCGYCYVSDRVASMTHRKLTCKAPDVWALGTPTPGNFASMMAVIDYVCDIAKHFLGDKAEGMSKRELYVEGMNRIHLQERGLLYRMLEGTEDVPGLRHIPDVEVYVDMEDLTYKDLIIAMGIKGIEYADCAQKYMEHGVTIFERVKSSPYSKRIVETLGLDG
;
A
#
# COMPACT_ATOMS: atom_id res chain seq x y z
N LYS A 1 18.62 20.44 -13.04
CA LYS A 1 18.37 21.23 -11.80
C LYS A 1 17.51 20.38 -10.88
N TRP A 2 18.00 20.13 -9.69
CA TRP A 2 17.21 19.44 -8.65
C TRP A 2 16.12 20.38 -8.13
N GLY A 3 14.89 19.89 -7.96
CA GLY A 3 13.78 20.69 -7.47
C GLY A 3 13.93 21.14 -6.01
N LYS A 4 12.96 21.93 -5.53
CA LYS A 4 13.03 22.62 -4.22
C LYS A 4 12.23 21.95 -3.13
N ASN A 5 11.29 21.06 -3.48
CA ASN A 5 10.42 20.39 -2.52
C ASN A 5 10.19 18.93 -2.87
N ALA A 6 9.75 18.16 -1.89
CA ALA A 6 9.23 16.82 -2.04
C ALA A 6 7.89 16.69 -1.31
N VAL A 7 7.00 15.92 -1.88
CA VAL A 7 5.63 15.72 -1.40
C VAL A 7 5.45 14.26 -0.98
N THR A 8 4.83 14.07 0.17
CA THR A 8 4.37 12.77 0.67
C THR A 8 3.02 12.93 1.36
N SER A 9 2.45 11.87 1.92
CA SER A 9 1.18 11.97 2.62
C SER A 9 1.26 11.64 4.10
N ALA A 10 0.30 12.15 4.86
CA ALA A 10 0.14 11.79 6.27
C ALA A 10 -0.31 10.34 6.48
N LEU A 11 -0.75 9.64 5.44
CA LEU A 11 -1.12 8.22 5.50
C LEU A 11 0.06 7.26 5.36
N GLU A 12 1.22 7.72 4.89
CA GLU A 12 2.36 6.85 4.61
C GLU A 12 2.81 6.05 5.83
N HIS A 13 3.32 4.85 5.59
CA HIS A 13 4.04 4.13 6.62
C HIS A 13 5.27 4.98 7.08
N PRO A 14 5.61 5.00 8.39
CA PRO A 14 6.74 5.81 8.88
C PRO A 14 8.05 5.61 8.12
N SER A 15 8.32 4.40 7.62
CA SER A 15 9.54 4.14 6.84
C SER A 15 9.63 4.93 5.54
N ALA A 16 8.51 5.25 4.89
CA ALA A 16 8.46 6.08 3.69
C ALA A 16 8.40 7.56 4.05
N HIS A 17 7.49 7.94 4.93
CA HIS A 17 7.30 9.32 5.38
C HIS A 17 8.58 9.92 5.96
N ASP A 18 9.15 9.28 6.98
CA ASP A 18 10.31 9.78 7.72
C ASP A 18 11.56 9.84 6.82
N ALA A 19 11.67 8.94 5.83
CA ALA A 19 12.75 9.01 4.85
C ALA A 19 12.65 10.28 3.99
N VAL A 20 11.46 10.62 3.49
CA VAL A 20 11.25 11.85 2.70
C VAL A 20 11.54 13.08 3.57
N GLU A 21 11.01 13.14 4.79
CA GLU A 21 11.26 14.24 5.72
C GLU A 21 12.76 14.40 6.04
N TYR A 22 13.42 13.29 6.37
CA TYR A 22 14.85 13.28 6.69
C TYR A 22 15.70 13.84 5.54
N TYR A 23 15.49 13.36 4.31
CA TYR A 23 16.27 13.81 3.17
C TYR A 23 15.93 15.24 2.74
N CYS A 24 14.69 15.70 2.92
CA CYS A 24 14.35 17.11 2.75
C CYS A 24 15.16 17.99 3.70
N LYS A 25 15.23 17.66 4.98
CA LYS A 25 16.05 18.35 5.98
C LYS A 25 17.53 18.33 5.61
N GLN A 26 18.09 17.18 5.19
CA GLN A 26 19.51 17.05 4.83
C GLN A 26 19.88 17.86 3.59
N THR A 27 18.96 18.09 2.69
CA THR A 27 19.23 18.75 1.39
C THR A 27 18.67 20.16 1.31
N GLY A 28 18.10 20.69 2.41
CA GLY A 28 17.50 22.02 2.47
C GLY A 28 16.27 22.19 1.57
N ARG A 29 15.55 21.08 1.30
CA ARG A 29 14.31 21.12 0.53
C ARG A 29 13.11 21.28 1.45
N GLU A 30 12.07 21.91 0.93
CA GLU A 30 10.78 21.97 1.59
C GLU A 30 10.15 20.57 1.60
N PHE A 31 9.70 20.15 2.79
CA PHE A 31 8.90 18.95 2.99
C PHE A 31 7.42 19.34 2.98
N ARG A 32 6.61 18.67 2.17
CA ARG A 32 5.17 18.90 2.07
C ARG A 32 4.42 17.61 2.37
N GLU A 33 3.49 17.69 3.30
CA GLU A 33 2.66 16.57 3.73
C GLU A 33 1.20 16.80 3.32
N VAL A 34 0.65 15.87 2.54
CA VAL A 34 -0.76 15.89 2.11
C VAL A 34 -1.61 15.25 3.19
N PRO A 35 -2.66 15.92 3.71
CA PRO A 35 -3.57 15.34 4.69
C PRO A 35 -4.48 14.27 4.05
N ALA A 36 -4.98 13.34 4.87
CA ALA A 36 -5.98 12.38 4.45
C ALA A 36 -7.37 13.03 4.27
N ASN A 37 -8.16 12.46 3.38
CA ASN A 37 -9.59 12.68 3.35
C ASN A 37 -10.23 11.91 4.51
N GLN A 38 -10.79 12.61 5.49
CA GLN A 38 -11.35 12.00 6.70
C GLN A 38 -12.65 11.21 6.45
N THR A 39 -13.31 11.44 5.32
CA THR A 39 -14.52 10.71 4.96
C THR A 39 -14.20 9.37 4.31
N THR A 40 -13.25 9.37 3.35
CA THR A 40 -12.90 8.16 2.59
C THR A 40 -11.75 7.39 3.21
N GLY A 41 -10.94 8.02 4.05
CA GLY A 41 -9.72 7.44 4.59
C GLY A 41 -8.58 7.30 3.58
N GLY A 42 -8.70 7.97 2.43
CA GLY A 42 -7.74 7.95 1.35
C GLY A 42 -7.13 9.32 1.06
N LEU A 43 -6.61 9.46 -0.15
CA LEU A 43 -6.00 10.69 -0.67
C LEU A 43 -6.67 11.07 -1.98
N ASP A 44 -7.25 12.25 -2.03
CA ASP A 44 -7.86 12.73 -3.26
C ASP A 44 -6.78 13.27 -4.21
N PRO A 45 -6.77 12.88 -5.49
CA PRO A 45 -5.83 13.42 -6.48
C PRO A 45 -5.86 14.97 -6.54
N ASP A 46 -7.03 15.58 -6.42
CA ASP A 46 -7.17 17.04 -6.40
C ASP A 46 -6.44 17.69 -5.21
N THR A 47 -6.53 17.09 -4.04
CA THR A 47 -5.82 17.56 -2.85
C THR A 47 -4.31 17.39 -3.01
N ILE A 48 -3.84 16.24 -3.53
CA ILE A 48 -2.40 16.01 -3.78
C ILE A 48 -1.84 17.08 -4.72
N MET A 49 -2.53 17.41 -5.81
CA MET A 49 -2.06 18.36 -6.80
C MET A 49 -1.91 19.80 -6.27
N GLN A 50 -2.54 20.17 -5.16
CA GLN A 50 -2.33 21.45 -4.50
C GLN A 50 -0.94 21.56 -3.84
N TYR A 51 -0.30 20.43 -3.56
CA TYR A 51 1.04 20.35 -2.94
C TYR A 51 2.15 20.15 -3.99
N VAL A 52 1.81 19.81 -5.23
CA VAL A 52 2.75 19.57 -6.32
C VAL A 52 2.89 20.83 -7.17
N ASP A 53 4.12 21.22 -7.44
CA ASP A 53 4.45 22.32 -8.35
C ASP A 53 5.61 21.94 -9.30
N LYS A 54 6.00 22.87 -10.17
CA LYS A 54 7.10 22.66 -11.14
C LYS A 54 8.47 22.44 -10.51
N ASP A 55 8.63 22.77 -9.22
CA ASP A 55 9.86 22.58 -8.45
C ASP A 55 9.78 21.31 -7.56
N THR A 56 8.67 20.53 -7.61
CA THR A 56 8.53 19.27 -6.87
C THR A 56 9.40 18.20 -7.51
N VAL A 57 10.40 17.70 -6.78
CA VAL A 57 11.32 16.68 -7.30
C VAL A 57 10.81 15.27 -7.08
N LEU A 58 10.04 15.04 -6.01
CA LEU A 58 9.58 13.72 -5.58
C LEU A 58 8.15 13.81 -5.11
N LEU A 59 7.33 12.86 -5.54
CA LEU A 59 6.04 12.53 -4.96
C LEU A 59 6.06 11.08 -4.49
N SER A 60 5.88 10.85 -3.19
CA SER A 60 5.86 9.52 -2.57
C SER A 60 4.49 9.24 -1.97
N ILE A 61 3.73 8.33 -2.58
CA ILE A 61 2.34 8.01 -2.21
C ILE A 61 2.16 6.49 -2.14
N MET A 62 1.60 6.00 -1.03
CA MET A 62 1.27 4.58 -0.89
C MET A 62 0.14 4.16 -1.83
N ALA A 63 0.16 2.91 -2.29
CA ALA A 63 -0.89 2.38 -3.18
C ALA A 63 -2.19 2.06 -2.45
N ALA A 64 -2.11 1.64 -1.18
CA ALA A 64 -3.26 1.46 -0.31
C ALA A 64 -2.89 1.70 1.15
N SER A 65 -3.84 2.23 1.91
CA SER A 65 -3.65 2.49 3.33
C SER A 65 -3.64 1.19 4.14
N ASN A 66 -2.63 1.02 4.95
CA ASN A 66 -2.50 -0.12 5.86
C ASN A 66 -3.41 -0.03 7.11
N ILE A 67 -4.19 1.04 7.24
CA ILE A 67 -5.14 1.24 8.35
C ILE A 67 -6.57 1.35 7.84
N SER A 68 -6.83 2.20 6.85
CA SER A 68 -8.17 2.36 6.29
C SER A 68 -8.52 1.36 5.19
N GLY A 69 -7.51 0.77 4.54
CA GLY A 69 -7.71 -0.09 3.36
C GLY A 69 -8.02 0.68 2.07
N ASN A 70 -8.13 2.00 2.13
CA ASN A 70 -8.42 2.80 0.95
C ASN A 70 -7.30 2.67 -0.10
N ILE A 71 -7.70 2.44 -1.36
CA ILE A 71 -6.81 2.32 -2.52
C ILE A 71 -6.66 3.70 -3.16
N MET A 72 -5.42 4.10 -3.44
CA MET A 72 -5.10 5.36 -4.12
C MET A 72 -5.02 5.11 -5.64
N ASP A 73 -5.58 6.01 -6.43
CA ASP A 73 -5.43 5.97 -7.89
C ASP A 73 -4.03 6.46 -8.30
N ILE A 74 -3.04 5.59 -8.13
CA ILE A 74 -1.62 5.91 -8.41
C ILE A 74 -1.43 6.32 -9.86
N LYS A 75 -2.15 5.69 -10.79
CA LYS A 75 -2.07 6.02 -12.22
C LYS A 75 -2.48 7.47 -12.49
N GLU A 76 -3.64 7.85 -12.00
CA GLU A 76 -4.15 9.22 -12.18
C GLU A 76 -3.29 10.26 -11.43
N ILE A 77 -2.85 9.94 -10.21
CA ILE A 77 -1.95 10.77 -9.42
C ILE A 77 -0.63 11.00 -10.17
N ALA A 78 0.00 9.93 -10.67
CA ALA A 78 1.26 10.02 -11.41
C ALA A 78 1.11 10.79 -12.73
N ARG A 79 0.03 10.53 -13.48
CA ARG A 79 -0.28 11.24 -14.73
C ARG A 79 -0.38 12.75 -14.48
N ARG A 80 -1.19 13.16 -13.51
CA ARG A 80 -1.41 14.58 -13.19
C ARG A 80 -0.16 15.26 -12.64
N ALA A 81 0.59 14.59 -11.79
CA ALA A 81 1.84 15.13 -11.26
C ALA A 81 2.87 15.39 -12.39
N LYS A 82 2.95 14.48 -13.37
CA LYS A 82 3.81 14.64 -14.56
C LYS A 82 3.33 15.71 -15.54
N GLU A 83 2.05 16.05 -15.57
CA GLU A 83 1.55 17.23 -16.31
C GLU A 83 2.03 18.54 -15.70
N ILE A 84 2.17 18.59 -14.36
CA ILE A 84 2.70 19.78 -13.66
C ILE A 84 4.23 19.86 -13.78
N ASN A 85 4.91 18.74 -13.55
CA ASN A 85 6.35 18.61 -13.68
C ASN A 85 6.73 17.28 -14.36
N PRO A 86 7.05 17.27 -15.67
CA PRO A 86 7.45 16.05 -16.39
C PRO A 86 8.68 15.34 -15.82
N ASP A 87 9.53 16.05 -15.08
CA ASP A 87 10.76 15.52 -14.49
C ASP A 87 10.58 14.96 -13.07
N ILE A 88 9.35 15.05 -12.50
CA ILE A 88 9.06 14.55 -11.15
C ILE A 88 9.33 13.05 -11.05
N TYR A 89 9.89 12.62 -9.92
CA TYR A 89 10.01 11.20 -9.57
C TYR A 89 8.81 10.76 -8.76
N ILE A 90 8.21 9.64 -9.16
CA ILE A 90 7.05 9.06 -8.49
C ILE A 90 7.46 7.76 -7.78
N VAL A 91 7.26 7.72 -6.48
CA VAL A 91 7.47 6.53 -5.64
C VAL A 91 6.13 6.06 -5.11
N SER A 92 5.83 4.78 -5.24
CA SER A 92 4.63 4.19 -4.66
C SER A 92 4.98 3.03 -3.72
N ASP A 93 4.61 3.17 -2.44
CA ASP A 93 4.66 2.06 -1.49
C ASP A 93 3.45 1.15 -1.73
N ALA A 94 3.69 -0.01 -2.33
CA ALA A 94 2.67 -1.01 -2.61
C ALA A 94 2.65 -2.16 -1.59
N VAL A 95 3.33 -2.04 -0.47
CA VAL A 95 3.45 -3.10 0.56
C VAL A 95 2.08 -3.60 1.02
N GLN A 96 1.12 -2.71 1.19
CA GLN A 96 -0.22 -3.11 1.61
C GLN A 96 -1.07 -3.62 0.44
N HIS A 97 -0.94 -3.05 -0.74
CA HIS A 97 -1.76 -3.37 -1.91
C HIS A 97 -1.34 -4.67 -2.63
N ALA A 98 -0.05 -5.00 -2.60
CA ALA A 98 0.51 -6.14 -3.34
C ALA A 98 -0.18 -7.50 -3.10
N PRO A 99 -0.64 -7.86 -1.88
CA PRO A 99 -1.35 -9.12 -1.66
C PRO A 99 -2.79 -9.12 -2.18
N HIS A 100 -3.38 -7.95 -2.47
CA HIS A 100 -4.81 -7.78 -2.73
C HIS A 100 -5.14 -7.58 -4.21
N ALA A 101 -4.22 -7.05 -5.02
CA ALA A 101 -4.48 -6.73 -6.41
C ALA A 101 -3.22 -6.80 -7.30
N VAL A 102 -3.43 -6.67 -8.59
CA VAL A 102 -2.34 -6.61 -9.58
C VAL A 102 -1.61 -5.29 -9.46
N ILE A 103 -0.29 -5.36 -9.34
CA ILE A 103 0.60 -4.20 -9.46
C ILE A 103 1.11 -4.13 -10.90
N ASP A 104 0.85 -3.02 -11.57
CA ASP A 104 1.35 -2.72 -12.91
C ASP A 104 2.10 -1.38 -12.91
N VAL A 105 3.40 -1.44 -12.68
CA VAL A 105 4.26 -0.26 -12.53
C VAL A 105 4.39 0.55 -13.83
N GLU A 106 4.25 -0.09 -15.00
CA GLU A 106 4.28 0.58 -16.29
C GLU A 106 2.97 1.36 -16.52
N ASP A 107 1.83 0.72 -16.26
CA ASP A 107 0.51 1.36 -16.35
C ASP A 107 0.35 2.49 -15.31
N TRP A 108 0.89 2.32 -14.11
CA TRP A 108 0.90 3.37 -13.09
C TRP A 108 1.84 4.54 -13.44
N GLY A 109 2.84 4.30 -14.27
CA GLY A 109 3.81 5.31 -14.64
C GLY A 109 4.70 5.76 -13.48
N VAL A 110 4.98 4.90 -12.52
CA VAL A 110 5.85 5.18 -11.36
C VAL A 110 7.31 4.89 -11.67
N ASP A 111 8.22 5.56 -10.95
CA ASP A 111 9.66 5.35 -11.07
C ASP A 111 10.18 4.31 -10.10
N VAL A 112 9.53 4.19 -8.95
CA VAL A 112 9.87 3.23 -7.90
C VAL A 112 8.59 2.68 -7.31
N SER A 113 8.53 1.38 -7.15
CA SER A 113 7.48 0.72 -6.36
C SER A 113 8.08 -0.41 -5.54
N ASN A 114 7.66 -0.53 -4.29
CA ASN A 114 8.19 -1.54 -3.38
C ASN A 114 7.07 -2.35 -2.72
N PHE A 115 7.40 -3.58 -2.36
CA PHE A 115 6.55 -4.42 -1.54
C PHE A 115 7.36 -5.34 -0.62
N ALA A 116 6.69 -5.87 0.41
CA ALA A 116 7.28 -6.79 1.38
C ALA A 116 6.63 -8.18 1.25
N PRO A 117 7.37 -9.22 0.84
CA PRO A 117 6.82 -10.55 0.57
C PRO A 117 6.06 -11.17 1.73
N TYR A 118 6.40 -10.86 2.99
CA TYR A 118 5.73 -11.43 4.16
C TYR A 118 4.24 -11.05 4.26
N LYS A 119 3.82 -9.97 3.60
CA LYS A 119 2.40 -9.62 3.46
C LYS A 119 1.73 -10.31 2.27
N PHE A 120 2.54 -10.87 1.38
CA PHE A 120 2.11 -11.50 0.15
C PHE A 120 2.55 -12.98 0.10
N PHE A 121 2.09 -13.79 1.04
CA PHE A 121 2.35 -15.24 1.19
C PHE A 121 3.83 -15.65 1.30
N GLY A 122 4.77 -14.72 1.30
CA GLY A 122 6.20 -14.98 1.29
C GLY A 122 6.86 -14.86 2.68
N VAL A 123 8.18 -14.97 2.70
CA VAL A 123 8.99 -14.92 3.92
C VAL A 123 9.25 -13.49 4.40
N ARG A 124 9.57 -13.36 5.69
CA ARG A 124 10.04 -12.11 6.31
C ARG A 124 11.54 -11.89 6.03
N GLY A 125 12.00 -10.65 6.21
CA GLY A 125 13.43 -10.30 6.19
C GLY A 125 13.94 -9.85 4.82
N CYS A 126 13.05 -9.66 3.84
CA CYS A 126 13.37 -9.05 2.55
C CYS A 126 12.26 -8.12 2.07
N GLY A 127 12.62 -7.25 1.15
CA GLY A 127 11.72 -6.42 0.36
C GLY A 127 12.15 -6.45 -1.10
N TYR A 128 11.22 -6.25 -2.00
CA TYR A 128 11.47 -6.11 -3.43
C TYR A 128 11.10 -4.71 -3.86
N CYS A 129 11.86 -4.20 -4.81
CA CYS A 129 11.67 -2.87 -5.33
C CYS A 129 11.82 -2.89 -6.86
N TYR A 130 10.84 -2.38 -7.56
CA TYR A 130 10.97 -1.96 -8.94
C TYR A 130 11.66 -0.60 -8.97
N VAL A 131 12.58 -0.42 -9.90
CA VAL A 131 13.30 0.83 -10.14
C VAL A 131 13.34 1.05 -11.65
N SER A 132 12.81 2.20 -12.11
CA SER A 132 12.81 2.57 -13.52
C SER A 132 14.22 2.85 -14.03
N ASP A 133 14.45 2.77 -15.35
CA ASP A 133 15.75 2.99 -15.97
C ASP A 133 16.33 4.36 -15.61
N ARG A 134 15.49 5.40 -15.55
CA ARG A 134 15.96 6.75 -15.20
C ARG A 134 16.40 6.89 -13.74
N VAL A 135 15.85 6.08 -12.82
CA VAL A 135 16.29 6.01 -11.43
C VAL A 135 17.45 5.03 -11.29
N ALA A 136 17.43 3.89 -11.99
CA ALA A 136 18.51 2.89 -11.95
C ALA A 136 19.86 3.49 -12.35
N SER A 137 19.87 4.44 -13.29
CA SER A 137 21.07 5.14 -13.75
C SER A 137 21.64 6.17 -12.75
N MET A 138 20.90 6.51 -11.68
CA MET A 138 21.36 7.50 -10.70
C MET A 138 22.53 6.98 -9.86
N THR A 139 23.39 7.91 -9.45
CA THR A 139 24.45 7.60 -8.49
C THR A 139 23.84 7.20 -7.16
N HIS A 140 24.16 6.01 -6.67
CA HIS A 140 23.72 5.48 -5.40
C HIS A 140 24.84 4.72 -4.67
N ARG A 141 24.62 4.39 -3.40
CA ARG A 141 25.58 3.62 -2.62
C ARG A 141 25.62 2.18 -3.12
N LYS A 142 26.78 1.72 -3.53
CA LYS A 142 27.04 0.34 -3.97
C LYS A 142 28.51 -0.03 -3.76
N LEU A 143 28.82 -1.32 -3.86
CA LEU A 143 30.19 -1.78 -3.93
C LEU A 143 30.81 -1.35 -5.26
N THR A 144 32.09 -0.95 -5.23
CA THR A 144 32.82 -0.45 -6.41
C THR A 144 32.88 -1.43 -7.57
N CYS A 145 32.85 -2.73 -7.28
CA CYS A 145 32.85 -3.79 -8.28
C CYS A 145 31.48 -4.09 -8.92
N LYS A 146 30.40 -3.49 -8.44
CA LYS A 146 29.04 -3.72 -8.97
C LYS A 146 28.78 -2.82 -10.18
N ALA A 147 27.98 -3.34 -11.12
CA ALA A 147 27.51 -2.57 -12.27
C ALA A 147 26.68 -1.35 -11.82
N PRO A 148 26.59 -0.29 -12.65
CA PRO A 148 25.91 0.96 -12.28
C PRO A 148 24.47 0.80 -11.83
N ASP A 149 23.74 -0.14 -12.41
CA ASP A 149 22.31 -0.44 -12.21
C ASP A 149 22.03 -1.42 -11.07
N VAL A 150 23.05 -1.91 -10.37
CA VAL A 150 22.87 -2.85 -9.25
C VAL A 150 22.61 -2.12 -7.95
N TRP A 151 21.39 -2.20 -7.45
CA TRP A 151 20.94 -1.56 -6.21
C TRP A 151 21.07 -2.44 -4.97
N ALA A 152 21.31 -3.75 -5.12
CA ALA A 152 21.56 -4.65 -3.99
C ALA A 152 22.93 -4.38 -3.36
N LEU A 153 22.94 -3.97 -2.08
CA LEU A 153 24.16 -3.60 -1.35
C LEU A 153 25.05 -4.80 -1.02
N GLY A 154 24.47 -5.99 -0.85
CA GLY A 154 25.18 -7.20 -0.44
C GLY A 154 24.88 -8.40 -1.33
N THR A 155 25.18 -9.59 -0.80
CA THR A 155 24.79 -10.86 -1.41
C THR A 155 23.37 -11.22 -0.95
N PRO A 156 22.41 -11.31 -1.87
CA PRO A 156 21.04 -11.65 -1.48
C PRO A 156 20.95 -13.12 -1.06
N THR A 157 19.99 -13.40 -0.14
CA THR A 157 19.71 -14.76 0.33
C THR A 157 18.92 -15.53 -0.74
N PRO A 158 19.46 -16.64 -1.32
CA PRO A 158 18.75 -17.39 -2.37
C PRO A 158 17.36 -17.88 -1.95
N GLY A 159 17.18 -18.24 -0.68
CA GLY A 159 15.90 -18.68 -0.12
C GLY A 159 14.78 -17.63 -0.26
N ASN A 160 15.11 -16.35 -0.22
CA ASN A 160 14.12 -15.27 -0.40
C ASN A 160 13.57 -15.28 -1.83
N PHE A 161 14.44 -15.48 -2.83
CA PHE A 161 14.02 -15.59 -4.22
C PHE A 161 13.21 -16.86 -4.49
N ALA A 162 13.64 -18.00 -3.92
CA ALA A 162 12.88 -19.25 -4.00
C ALA A 162 11.49 -19.11 -3.39
N SER A 163 11.37 -18.44 -2.25
CA SER A 163 10.07 -18.12 -1.65
C SER A 163 9.21 -17.26 -2.58
N MET A 164 9.77 -16.23 -3.19
CA MET A 164 9.00 -15.37 -4.10
C MET A 164 8.56 -16.12 -5.37
N MET A 165 9.42 -16.99 -5.90
CA MET A 165 9.05 -17.85 -7.02
C MET A 165 7.86 -18.76 -6.67
N ALA A 166 7.88 -19.37 -5.47
CA ALA A 166 6.79 -20.20 -4.98
C ALA A 166 5.48 -19.39 -4.80
N VAL A 167 5.55 -18.14 -4.34
CA VAL A 167 4.39 -17.24 -4.26
C VAL A 167 3.78 -16.99 -5.65
N ILE A 168 4.62 -16.70 -6.64
CA ILE A 168 4.15 -16.49 -8.02
C ILE A 168 3.50 -17.76 -8.57
N ASP A 169 4.11 -18.91 -8.33
CA ASP A 169 3.55 -20.21 -8.78
C ASP A 169 2.21 -20.51 -8.08
N TYR A 170 2.11 -20.24 -6.77
CA TYR A 170 0.86 -20.38 -6.02
C TYR A 170 -0.27 -19.52 -6.60
N VAL A 171 -0.01 -18.27 -6.93
CA VAL A 171 -1.00 -17.38 -7.55
C VAL A 171 -1.40 -17.89 -8.94
N CYS A 172 -0.43 -18.35 -9.75
CA CYS A 172 -0.72 -18.94 -11.04
C CYS A 172 -1.55 -20.24 -10.91
N ASP A 173 -1.32 -21.04 -9.88
CA ASP A 173 -2.08 -22.28 -9.65
C ASP A 173 -3.52 -21.99 -9.24
N ILE A 174 -3.78 -20.90 -8.51
CA ILE A 174 -5.15 -20.39 -8.29
C ILE A 174 -5.84 -20.14 -9.64
N ALA A 175 -5.18 -19.42 -10.56
CA ALA A 175 -5.74 -19.17 -11.88
C ALA A 175 -6.07 -20.47 -12.63
N LYS A 176 -5.12 -21.40 -12.69
CA LYS A 176 -5.30 -22.70 -13.34
C LYS A 176 -6.48 -23.49 -12.75
N HIS A 177 -6.64 -23.45 -11.42
CA HIS A 177 -7.75 -24.11 -10.74
C HIS A 177 -9.11 -23.61 -11.26
N PHE A 178 -9.27 -22.28 -11.41
CA PHE A 178 -10.53 -21.71 -11.87
C PHE A 178 -10.74 -21.77 -13.38
N LEU A 179 -9.67 -21.72 -14.17
CA LEU A 179 -9.75 -21.72 -15.62
C LEU A 179 -9.87 -23.14 -16.23
N GLY A 180 -9.32 -24.17 -15.56
CA GLY A 180 -9.23 -25.52 -16.12
C GLY A 180 -8.46 -25.49 -17.45
N ASP A 181 -9.04 -26.14 -18.46
CA ASP A 181 -8.43 -26.24 -19.80
C ASP A 181 -8.18 -24.88 -20.47
N LYS A 182 -8.88 -23.81 -20.05
CA LYS A 182 -8.65 -22.46 -20.59
C LYS A 182 -7.31 -21.85 -20.18
N ALA A 183 -6.65 -22.44 -19.20
CA ALA A 183 -5.30 -22.02 -18.79
C ALA A 183 -4.22 -22.51 -19.76
N GLU A 184 -4.55 -23.45 -20.66
CA GLU A 184 -3.59 -24.01 -21.60
C GLU A 184 -3.10 -22.93 -22.60
N GLY A 185 -1.78 -22.79 -22.73
CA GLY A 185 -1.16 -21.80 -23.61
C GLY A 185 -1.05 -20.39 -23.04
N MET A 186 -1.60 -20.11 -21.85
CA MET A 186 -1.42 -18.81 -21.20
C MET A 186 -0.01 -18.62 -20.67
N SER A 187 0.51 -17.41 -20.81
CA SER A 187 1.78 -17.00 -20.22
C SER A 187 1.71 -16.96 -18.68
N LYS A 188 2.86 -17.01 -18.02
CA LYS A 188 2.95 -16.89 -16.56
C LYS A 188 2.36 -15.55 -16.06
N ARG A 189 2.55 -14.46 -16.82
CA ARG A 189 1.97 -13.15 -16.49
C ARG A 189 0.44 -13.16 -16.55
N GLU A 190 -0.15 -13.74 -17.58
CA GLU A 190 -1.60 -13.86 -17.72
C GLU A 190 -2.21 -14.70 -16.59
N LEU A 191 -1.58 -15.85 -16.29
CA LEU A 191 -2.02 -16.67 -15.15
C LEU A 191 -1.90 -15.93 -13.82
N TYR A 192 -0.82 -15.18 -13.60
CA TYR A 192 -0.62 -14.38 -12.40
C TYR A 192 -1.71 -13.31 -12.26
N VAL A 193 -2.01 -12.57 -13.33
CA VAL A 193 -3.06 -11.54 -13.33
C VAL A 193 -4.42 -12.16 -13.01
N GLU A 194 -4.77 -13.28 -13.65
CA GLU A 194 -6.02 -13.98 -13.36
C GLU A 194 -6.08 -14.47 -11.91
N GLY A 195 -4.99 -15.06 -11.40
CA GLY A 195 -4.93 -15.51 -10.01
C GLY A 195 -5.13 -14.38 -9.00
N MET A 196 -4.50 -13.24 -9.23
CA MET A 196 -4.69 -12.04 -8.42
C MET A 196 -6.13 -11.51 -8.49
N ASN A 197 -6.75 -11.54 -9.67
CA ASN A 197 -8.16 -11.16 -9.81
C ASN A 197 -9.09 -12.10 -9.02
N ARG A 198 -8.79 -13.40 -8.94
CA ARG A 198 -9.55 -14.35 -8.11
C ARG A 198 -9.39 -14.06 -6.61
N ILE A 199 -8.17 -13.76 -6.16
CA ILE A 199 -7.91 -13.33 -4.78
C ILE A 199 -8.72 -12.07 -4.48
N HIS A 200 -8.63 -11.06 -5.32
CA HIS A 200 -9.35 -9.80 -5.15
C HIS A 200 -10.88 -10.01 -5.05
N LEU A 201 -11.46 -10.83 -5.93
CA LEU A 201 -12.89 -11.15 -5.89
C LEU A 201 -13.30 -11.85 -4.58
N GLN A 202 -12.50 -12.81 -4.13
CA GLN A 202 -12.74 -13.50 -2.85
C GLN A 202 -12.70 -12.52 -1.68
N GLU A 203 -11.71 -11.65 -1.65
CA GLU A 203 -11.56 -10.66 -0.58
C GLU A 203 -12.68 -9.64 -0.55
N ARG A 204 -13.17 -9.21 -1.72
CA ARG A 204 -14.36 -8.35 -1.80
C ARG A 204 -15.60 -9.03 -1.24
N GLY A 205 -15.79 -10.31 -1.54
CA GLY A 205 -16.89 -11.10 -0.96
C GLY A 205 -16.76 -11.20 0.56
N LEU A 206 -15.55 -11.38 1.10
CA LEU A 206 -15.29 -11.41 2.53
C LEU A 206 -15.53 -10.04 3.18
N LEU A 207 -15.04 -8.97 2.55
CA LEU A 207 -15.22 -7.59 3.02
C LEU A 207 -16.72 -7.24 3.09
N TYR A 208 -17.46 -7.53 2.03
CA TYR A 208 -18.89 -7.32 1.98
C TYR A 208 -19.60 -8.10 3.10
N ARG A 209 -19.28 -9.40 3.26
CA ARG A 209 -19.85 -10.25 4.30
C ARG A 209 -19.53 -9.74 5.71
N MET A 210 -18.34 -9.22 5.96
CA MET A 210 -18.00 -8.64 7.27
C MET A 210 -18.78 -7.36 7.55
N LEU A 211 -18.98 -6.52 6.55
CA LEU A 211 -19.68 -5.24 6.73
C LEU A 211 -21.19 -5.40 6.77
N GLU A 212 -21.77 -6.21 5.88
CA GLU A 212 -23.22 -6.37 5.73
C GLU A 212 -23.79 -7.57 6.50
N GLY A 213 -22.96 -8.61 6.74
CA GLY A 213 -23.39 -9.82 7.43
C GLY A 213 -23.92 -10.91 6.51
N THR A 214 -24.70 -11.81 7.11
CA THR A 214 -25.42 -12.90 6.46
C THR A 214 -26.87 -12.92 6.97
N GLU A 215 -27.69 -13.85 6.48
CA GLU A 215 -29.06 -14.04 6.95
C GLU A 215 -29.15 -14.22 8.49
N ASP A 216 -28.16 -14.90 9.09
CA ASP A 216 -28.15 -15.28 10.50
C ASP A 216 -27.26 -14.39 11.39
N VAL A 217 -26.32 -13.62 10.81
CA VAL A 217 -25.33 -12.87 11.56
C VAL A 217 -25.24 -11.44 11.03
N PRO A 218 -25.53 -10.42 11.86
CA PRO A 218 -25.43 -9.04 11.42
C PRO A 218 -23.96 -8.67 11.09
N GLY A 219 -23.76 -7.89 10.03
CA GLY A 219 -22.47 -7.32 9.71
C GLY A 219 -22.08 -6.17 10.64
N LEU A 220 -20.83 -5.77 10.59
CA LEU A 220 -20.28 -4.73 11.48
C LEU A 220 -21.07 -3.41 11.41
N ARG A 221 -21.58 -3.04 10.22
CA ARG A 221 -22.42 -1.86 10.02
C ARG A 221 -23.75 -1.90 10.76
N HIS A 222 -24.22 -3.10 11.11
CA HIS A 222 -25.54 -3.36 11.68
C HIS A 222 -25.49 -3.74 13.16
N ILE A 223 -24.32 -3.69 13.80
CA ILE A 223 -24.15 -3.91 15.24
C ILE A 223 -24.17 -2.54 15.93
N PRO A 224 -25.14 -2.23 16.82
CA PRO A 224 -25.38 -0.88 17.34
C PRO A 224 -24.21 -0.21 18.02
N ASP A 225 -23.31 -0.98 18.65
CA ASP A 225 -22.17 -0.46 19.41
C ASP A 225 -20.86 -0.51 18.61
N VAL A 226 -20.90 -0.94 17.34
CA VAL A 226 -19.75 -0.95 16.44
C VAL A 226 -19.78 0.27 15.55
N GLU A 227 -18.68 0.98 15.48
CA GLU A 227 -18.43 2.05 14.52
C GLU A 227 -17.38 1.60 13.52
N VAL A 228 -17.73 1.59 12.24
CA VAL A 228 -16.79 1.34 11.14
C VAL A 228 -16.23 2.68 10.71
N TYR A 229 -14.92 2.89 10.92
CA TYR A 229 -14.26 4.13 10.57
C TYR A 229 -13.95 4.23 9.08
N VAL A 230 -14.02 5.45 8.55
CA VAL A 230 -13.78 5.76 7.13
C VAL A 230 -14.49 4.76 6.23
N ASP A 231 -15.74 4.49 6.56
CA ASP A 231 -16.59 3.55 5.85
C ASP A 231 -17.02 4.12 4.50
N MET A 232 -16.89 3.31 3.46
CA MET A 232 -17.22 3.67 2.09
C MET A 232 -18.33 2.76 1.58
N GLU A 233 -19.34 3.32 0.96
CA GLU A 233 -20.38 2.53 0.29
C GLU A 233 -19.81 1.76 -0.91
N ASP A 234 -18.98 2.42 -1.72
CA ASP A 234 -18.27 1.78 -2.83
C ASP A 234 -16.99 1.08 -2.38
N LEU A 235 -17.07 -0.23 -2.22
CA LEU A 235 -15.95 -1.08 -1.83
C LEU A 235 -14.94 -1.33 -2.96
N THR A 236 -15.12 -0.76 -4.16
CA THR A 236 -14.20 -0.93 -5.30
C THR A 236 -12.81 -0.37 -4.98
N TYR A 237 -12.77 0.71 -4.19
CA TYR A 237 -11.54 1.38 -3.80
C TYR A 237 -11.06 1.02 -2.39
N LYS A 238 -11.34 -0.21 -1.94
CA LYS A 238 -10.97 -0.68 -0.61
C LYS A 238 -10.38 -2.09 -0.65
N ASP A 239 -9.15 -2.24 -0.17
CA ASP A 239 -8.55 -3.53 0.13
C ASP A 239 -9.22 -4.15 1.38
N LEU A 240 -9.01 -5.44 1.63
CA LEU A 240 -9.62 -6.17 2.75
C LEU A 240 -9.00 -5.72 4.11
N ILE A 241 -9.28 -4.49 4.48
CA ILE A 241 -8.91 -3.89 5.76
C ILE A 241 -10.10 -3.11 6.30
N ILE A 242 -10.49 -3.38 7.53
CA ILE A 242 -11.57 -2.69 8.22
C ILE A 242 -10.99 -2.03 9.48
N ALA A 243 -11.14 -0.72 9.58
CA ALA A 243 -10.90 0.03 10.80
C ALA A 243 -12.22 0.19 11.54
N MET A 244 -12.26 -0.22 12.80
CA MET A 244 -13.48 -0.18 13.60
C MET A 244 -13.18 0.13 15.07
N GLY A 245 -14.19 0.63 15.76
CA GLY A 245 -14.21 0.77 17.21
C GLY A 245 -15.46 0.14 17.81
N ILE A 246 -15.46 -0.09 19.12
CA ILE A 246 -16.63 -0.51 19.89
C ILE A 246 -16.87 0.53 20.96
N LYS A 247 -18.06 1.08 20.99
CA LYS A 247 -18.45 2.16 21.91
C LYS A 247 -18.21 1.75 23.38
N GLY A 248 -17.47 2.59 24.09
CA GLY A 248 -17.18 2.38 25.51
C GLY A 248 -16.12 1.32 25.81
N ILE A 249 -15.40 0.83 24.80
CA ILE A 249 -14.27 -0.10 24.97
C ILE A 249 -13.02 0.55 24.40
N GLU A 250 -11.95 0.62 25.21
CA GLU A 250 -10.64 1.07 24.76
C GLU A 250 -10.06 0.11 23.70
N TYR A 251 -9.34 0.63 22.72
CA TYR A 251 -8.87 -0.15 21.56
C TYR A 251 -7.94 -1.31 21.96
N ALA A 252 -7.05 -1.09 22.95
CA ALA A 252 -6.18 -2.15 23.46
C ALA A 252 -6.98 -3.27 24.13
N ASP A 253 -8.00 -2.91 24.92
CA ASP A 253 -8.90 -3.87 25.59
C ASP A 253 -9.75 -4.62 24.56
N CYS A 254 -10.16 -3.93 23.49
CA CYS A 254 -10.88 -4.53 22.39
C CYS A 254 -10.01 -5.61 21.69
N ALA A 255 -8.76 -5.30 21.36
CA ALA A 255 -7.84 -6.25 20.76
C ALA A 255 -7.59 -7.47 21.67
N GLN A 256 -7.43 -7.25 22.99
CA GLN A 256 -7.27 -8.31 23.97
C GLN A 256 -8.49 -9.26 24.00
N LYS A 257 -9.71 -8.70 24.07
CA LYS A 257 -10.96 -9.47 24.10
C LYS A 257 -11.17 -10.30 22.84
N TYR A 258 -10.87 -9.73 21.65
CA TYR A 258 -10.92 -10.50 20.41
C TYR A 258 -9.94 -11.67 20.40
N MET A 259 -8.72 -11.46 20.93
CA MET A 259 -7.71 -12.51 21.03
C MET A 259 -8.17 -13.66 21.95
N GLU A 260 -8.84 -13.36 23.05
CA GLU A 260 -9.42 -14.37 23.97
C GLU A 260 -10.47 -15.26 23.28
N HIS A 261 -11.10 -14.76 22.20
CA HIS A 261 -12.05 -15.49 21.37
C HIS A 261 -11.43 -16.06 20.08
N GLY A 262 -10.10 -16.08 19.98
CA GLY A 262 -9.38 -16.67 18.86
C GLY A 262 -9.33 -15.79 17.59
N VAL A 263 -9.66 -14.50 17.71
CA VAL A 263 -9.60 -13.55 16.61
C VAL A 263 -8.47 -12.55 16.87
N THR A 264 -7.50 -12.48 15.96
CA THR A 264 -6.38 -11.54 16.07
C THR A 264 -6.73 -10.25 15.33
N ILE A 265 -6.81 -9.15 16.06
CA ILE A 265 -6.89 -7.78 15.53
C ILE A 265 -5.79 -6.93 16.18
N PHE A 266 -5.58 -5.72 15.65
CA PHE A 266 -4.52 -4.83 16.13
C PHE A 266 -5.09 -3.45 16.45
N GLU A 267 -4.77 -2.95 17.62
CA GLU A 267 -5.08 -1.57 18.00
C GLU A 267 -4.27 -0.56 17.16
N ARG A 268 -4.85 0.61 16.96
CA ARG A 268 -4.18 1.77 16.36
C ARG A 268 -4.45 2.98 17.24
N VAL A 269 -3.42 3.43 17.95
CA VAL A 269 -3.53 4.41 19.01
C VAL A 269 -2.58 5.60 18.79
N LYS A 270 -2.97 6.79 19.25
CA LYS A 270 -2.14 8.00 19.17
C LYS A 270 -0.84 7.92 19.98
N SER A 271 -0.76 7.05 20.98
CA SER A 271 0.46 6.82 21.75
C SER A 271 1.52 6.02 20.98
N SER A 272 1.14 5.32 19.90
CA SER A 272 2.07 4.56 19.08
C SER A 272 2.72 5.45 17.99
N PRO A 273 4.06 5.50 17.90
CA PRO A 273 4.73 6.26 16.86
C PRO A 273 4.42 5.75 15.43
N TYR A 274 3.97 4.50 15.31
CA TYR A 274 3.63 3.90 14.01
C TYR A 274 2.24 4.28 13.50
N SER A 275 1.32 4.68 14.37
CA SER A 275 -0.07 4.99 13.99
C SER A 275 -0.51 6.40 14.32
N LYS A 276 0.18 7.12 15.21
CA LYS A 276 -0.20 8.45 15.68
C LYS A 276 -0.60 9.40 14.54
N ARG A 277 0.30 9.66 13.60
CA ARG A 277 0.08 10.58 12.48
C ARG A 277 -1.12 10.16 11.62
N ILE A 278 -1.25 8.85 11.34
CA ILE A 278 -2.32 8.32 10.49
C ILE A 278 -3.67 8.46 11.20
N VAL A 279 -3.75 8.14 12.49
CA VAL A 279 -4.96 8.28 13.30
C VAL A 279 -5.36 9.75 13.39
N GLU A 280 -4.39 10.65 13.63
CA GLU A 280 -4.63 12.10 13.71
C GLU A 280 -5.12 12.68 12.38
N THR A 281 -4.49 12.33 11.23
CA THR A 281 -4.91 12.84 9.93
C THR A 281 -6.29 12.33 9.51
N LEU A 282 -6.69 11.14 9.97
CA LEU A 282 -8.03 10.58 9.77
C LEU A 282 -9.08 11.19 10.71
N GLY A 283 -8.70 12.06 11.65
CA GLY A 283 -9.61 12.67 12.62
C GLY A 283 -10.15 11.69 13.67
N LEU A 284 -9.47 10.56 13.85
CA LEU A 284 -9.86 9.54 14.82
C LEU A 284 -9.19 9.78 16.16
N ASP A 285 -9.83 9.35 17.25
CA ASP A 285 -9.27 9.53 18.59
C ASP A 285 -8.25 8.46 18.97
N GLY A 286 -8.26 7.33 18.31
CA GLY A 286 -7.28 6.24 18.44
C GLY A 286 -7.44 5.47 19.72
#